data_7487782c0138acba834a69a8fc5c2e59
#
_entry.id   7487782c0138acba834a69a8fc5c2e59
#
_cell.length_a   1.000
_cell.length_b   1.000
_cell.length_c   1.000
_cell.angle_alpha   90.00
_cell.angle_beta   90.00
_cell.angle_gamma   90.00
#
_symmetry.space_group_name_H-M   'P 1'
#
loop_
_entity.id
_entity.type
_entity.pdbx_description
1 polymer ?
#
loop_
_entity_poly.entity_id
_entity_poly.type
_entity_poly.pdbx_seq_one_letter_code
_entity_poly.pdbx_strand_id
1 'polypeptide(L)'
;MKLTDISRQLATAFAAVGVSGLVLVGCNNSSAPEATKEPVTEGSTAETAASDIDPDHTKIVIGTTEGDFADMVRNQVKGSLEAQGYEVELIPFTDYVRPNLALAEGDLDINIFQHKPYLDTFKKENNLDLVEVFQVPTAPLGIYSGKKTSLDDVYKGMSVSAPNDPSNFARALVMMSDLGWITLKDNVDPLTASKADIADNSKYDIKIVELEAAQLPRARDEVDFAVINGNYATDSGIKLTEALFQEPSFAYVNWSAVKSADVGKKWVEDVTNAYNSEAFKKYAHDTFPGYKYPKIWGENAATDKAVATTTAPTTEAAAQ
;
A
#
# COMPACT_ATOMS: atom_id res chain seq x y z
N MET A 1 -26.47 -9.64 43.27
CA MET A 1 -26.85 -11.00 42.83
C MET A 1 -25.62 -11.59 42.16
N LYS A 2 -25.04 -12.62 42.74
CA LYS A 2 -23.73 -13.21 42.46
C LYS A 2 -23.80 -14.06 41.22
N LEU A 3 -22.84 -13.87 40.29
CA LEU A 3 -22.51 -14.83 39.22
C LEU A 3 -21.45 -15.78 39.78
N THR A 4 -21.77 -17.05 39.84
CA THR A 4 -20.85 -18.15 40.14
C THR A 4 -20.77 -19.11 38.98
N ASP A 5 -19.54 -19.45 38.60
CA ASP A 5 -18.99 -20.70 38.07
C ASP A 5 -19.80 -21.56 37.09
N ILE A 6 -19.23 -21.77 35.91
CA ILE A 6 -19.22 -23.08 35.23
C ILE A 6 -17.82 -23.29 34.61
N SER A 7 -16.99 -23.96 35.40
CA SER A 7 -15.84 -24.72 34.92
C SER A 7 -16.15 -26.20 35.03
N ARG A 8 -15.98 -27.01 33.98
CA ARG A 8 -15.54 -28.42 34.04
C ARG A 8 -15.56 -29.07 32.64
N GLN A 9 -14.39 -29.37 32.20
CA GLN A 9 -13.83 -30.71 31.89
C GLN A 9 -14.50 -31.49 30.75
N LEU A 10 -13.72 -31.83 29.77
CA LEU A 10 -13.66 -33.19 29.22
C LEU A 10 -12.26 -33.44 28.68
N ALA A 11 -11.63 -34.40 29.30
CA ALA A 11 -10.30 -34.94 28.96
C ALA A 11 -10.47 -36.27 28.19
N THR A 12 -9.40 -36.61 27.45
CA THR A 12 -8.96 -37.95 27.06
C THR A 12 -9.74 -38.76 26.03
N ALA A 13 -9.04 -39.11 24.91
CA ALA A 13 -8.78 -40.52 24.61
C ALA A 13 -7.62 -40.65 23.58
N PHE A 14 -6.51 -41.21 24.03
CA PHE A 14 -5.44 -41.83 23.23
C PHE A 14 -5.95 -43.13 22.60
N ALA A 15 -5.61 -43.38 21.33
CA ALA A 15 -5.58 -44.76 20.80
C ALA A 15 -4.36 -44.89 19.89
N ALA A 16 -3.35 -45.56 20.38
CA ALA A 16 -2.24 -46.07 19.63
C ALA A 16 -2.63 -47.41 18.95
N VAL A 17 -2.33 -47.57 17.68
CA VAL A 17 -2.31 -48.88 17.00
C VAL A 17 -1.01 -48.99 16.29
N GLY A 18 -0.12 -49.83 16.83
CA GLY A 18 1.04 -50.34 16.14
C GLY A 18 0.65 -51.63 15.40
N VAL A 19 1.22 -51.83 14.20
CA VAL A 19 1.30 -53.14 13.58
C VAL A 19 2.69 -53.28 12.93
N SER A 20 3.38 -54.28 13.40
CA SER A 20 4.65 -54.84 12.93
C SER A 20 4.41 -55.80 11.75
N GLY A 21 5.45 -56.01 10.95
CA GLY A 21 5.62 -57.22 10.10
C GLY A 21 6.00 -56.82 8.68
N LEU A 22 6.87 -57.39 8.00
CA LEU A 22 7.73 -58.59 8.05
C LEU A 22 8.79 -58.45 6.94
N VAL A 23 9.98 -58.88 7.22
CA VAL A 23 11.11 -59.03 6.31
C VAL A 23 10.87 -60.17 5.36
N LEU A 24 11.18 -60.02 4.07
CA LEU A 24 11.47 -61.15 3.15
C LEU A 24 12.75 -60.89 2.38
N VAL A 25 13.73 -61.70 2.71
CA VAL A 25 15.01 -61.90 2.04
C VAL A 25 14.77 -62.75 0.81
N GLY A 26 15.29 -62.32 -0.33
CA GLY A 26 15.34 -63.12 -1.55
C GLY A 26 16.70 -62.89 -2.23
N CYS A 27 17.63 -63.81 -2.00
CA CYS A 27 18.86 -63.93 -2.77
C CYS A 27 18.58 -64.48 -4.15
N ASN A 28 19.12 -63.87 -5.20
CA ASN A 28 19.57 -64.69 -6.34
C ASN A 28 20.81 -64.05 -6.99
N ASN A 29 21.74 -64.92 -7.27
CA ASN A 29 23.13 -64.79 -7.69
C ASN A 29 23.19 -64.88 -9.22
N SER A 30 23.89 -63.93 -9.90
CA SER A 30 24.60 -64.25 -11.15
C SER A 30 25.56 -63.13 -11.59
N SER A 31 26.84 -63.46 -11.52
CA SER A 31 27.91 -63.15 -12.47
C SER A 31 28.16 -61.75 -13.00
N ALA A 32 29.34 -61.25 -12.61
CA ALA A 32 30.01 -60.09 -13.20
C ALA A 32 30.44 -60.31 -14.68
N PRO A 33 30.74 -59.18 -15.39
CA PRO A 33 32.13 -58.96 -15.72
C PRO A 33 32.65 -57.54 -15.36
N GLU A 34 33.93 -57.57 -15.16
CA GLU A 34 34.88 -56.52 -14.86
C GLU A 34 34.85 -55.39 -15.89
N ALA A 35 34.77 -54.16 -15.44
CA ALA A 35 35.07 -52.95 -16.25
C ALA A 35 35.68 -51.84 -15.39
N THR A 36 36.94 -51.66 -15.64
CA THR A 36 37.76 -50.43 -15.65
C THR A 36 37.40 -49.29 -14.68
N LYS A 37 38.30 -49.09 -13.73
CA LYS A 37 38.36 -47.87 -12.87
C LYS A 37 38.76 -46.67 -13.71
N GLU A 38 37.85 -45.70 -13.85
CA GLU A 38 38.20 -44.31 -14.13
C GLU A 38 38.27 -43.52 -12.81
N PRO A 39 39.13 -42.50 -12.70
CA PRO A 39 39.32 -41.77 -11.46
C PRO A 39 38.11 -40.87 -11.17
N VAL A 40 37.54 -41.05 -9.99
CA VAL A 40 36.53 -40.11 -9.43
C VAL A 40 37.22 -38.77 -9.22
N THR A 41 36.85 -37.80 -10.03
CA THR A 41 37.20 -36.42 -9.82
C THR A 41 36.41 -35.94 -8.58
N GLU A 42 37.14 -35.64 -7.53
CA GLU A 42 36.63 -35.06 -6.29
C GLU A 42 35.84 -33.77 -6.58
N GLY A 43 34.72 -33.72 -5.96
CA GLY A 43 33.87 -32.65 -5.56
C GLY A 43 34.20 -31.23 -6.05
N SER A 44 33.44 -30.77 -6.98
CA SER A 44 33.08 -29.34 -7.01
C SER A 44 32.32 -29.04 -5.72
N THR A 45 32.99 -28.54 -4.70
CA THR A 45 32.36 -27.74 -3.67
C THR A 45 31.70 -26.59 -4.39
N ALA A 46 30.37 -26.61 -4.46
CA ALA A 46 29.60 -25.42 -4.77
C ALA A 46 30.02 -24.42 -3.69
N GLU A 47 30.87 -23.52 -4.08
CA GLU A 47 31.16 -22.30 -3.34
C GLU A 47 29.82 -21.59 -3.25
N THR A 48 29.18 -21.67 -2.08
CA THR A 48 28.00 -20.90 -1.74
C THR A 48 28.47 -19.46 -1.92
N ALA A 49 28.04 -18.80 -3.00
CA ALA A 49 28.27 -17.38 -3.18
C ALA A 49 27.82 -16.73 -1.87
N ALA A 50 28.74 -16.06 -1.19
CA ALA A 50 28.44 -15.33 0.02
C ALA A 50 27.28 -14.41 -0.33
N SER A 51 26.15 -14.54 0.38
CA SER A 51 24.99 -13.71 0.17
C SER A 51 25.43 -12.27 0.40
N ASP A 52 25.28 -11.41 -0.60
CA ASP A 52 25.63 -9.98 -0.50
C ASP A 52 24.52 -9.21 0.21
N ILE A 53 24.03 -9.75 1.34
CA ILE A 53 23.00 -9.16 2.17
C ILE A 53 23.62 -8.42 3.37
N ASP A 54 22.82 -7.66 4.10
CA ASP A 54 23.20 -7.06 5.38
C ASP A 54 23.37 -8.19 6.42
N PRO A 55 24.63 -8.49 6.88
CA PRO A 55 24.85 -9.59 7.80
C PRO A 55 24.27 -9.37 9.20
N ASP A 56 24.03 -8.11 9.56
CA ASP A 56 23.45 -7.73 10.86
C ASP A 56 21.91 -7.65 10.81
N HIS A 57 21.31 -7.79 9.59
CA HIS A 57 19.87 -7.67 9.39
C HIS A 57 19.38 -8.65 8.30
N THR A 58 19.42 -9.94 8.60
CA THR A 58 19.10 -11.00 7.65
C THR A 58 17.61 -11.29 7.47
N LYS A 59 16.77 -10.76 8.37
CA LYS A 59 15.31 -10.82 8.30
C LYS A 59 14.74 -9.42 8.10
N ILE A 60 13.79 -9.26 7.18
CA ILE A 60 13.10 -8.00 6.90
C ILE A 60 11.59 -8.20 7.12
N VAL A 61 11.02 -7.45 8.05
CA VAL A 61 9.57 -7.42 8.34
C VAL A 61 8.94 -6.21 7.67
N ILE A 62 8.12 -6.45 6.64
CA ILE A 62 7.50 -5.40 5.82
C ILE A 62 6.03 -5.26 6.21
N GLY A 63 5.62 -4.06 6.66
CA GLY A 63 4.23 -3.71 6.91
C GLY A 63 3.60 -3.00 5.73
N THR A 64 2.39 -3.41 5.31
CA THR A 64 1.63 -2.74 4.25
C THR A 64 0.16 -2.64 4.63
N THR A 65 -0.66 -1.88 3.89
CA THR A 65 -2.09 -2.18 3.87
C THR A 65 -2.35 -3.41 2.99
N GLU A 66 -3.46 -4.10 3.25
CA GLU A 66 -3.91 -5.21 2.41
C GLU A 66 -4.23 -4.70 0.99
N GLY A 67 -4.35 -5.59 0.03
CA GLY A 67 -4.57 -5.28 -1.38
C GLY A 67 -3.28 -5.01 -2.15
N ASP A 68 -3.25 -3.97 -2.96
CA ASP A 68 -2.19 -3.67 -3.94
C ASP A 68 -0.77 -3.60 -3.36
N PHE A 69 -0.58 -2.93 -2.21
CA PHE A 69 0.75 -2.85 -1.58
C PHE A 69 1.23 -4.20 -1.06
N ALA A 70 0.33 -4.99 -0.46
CA ALA A 70 0.66 -6.34 -0.03
C ALA A 70 0.97 -7.25 -1.24
N ASP A 71 0.23 -7.09 -2.33
CA ASP A 71 0.43 -7.86 -3.57
C ASP A 71 1.76 -7.51 -4.27
N MET A 72 2.19 -6.27 -4.25
CA MET A 72 3.52 -5.86 -4.72
C MET A 72 4.62 -6.61 -3.96
N VAL A 73 4.49 -6.72 -2.63
CA VAL A 73 5.45 -7.47 -1.82
C VAL A 73 5.35 -8.97 -2.08
N ARG A 74 4.15 -9.57 -2.03
CA ARG A 74 3.94 -11.01 -2.20
C ARG A 74 4.45 -11.52 -3.55
N ASN A 75 4.14 -10.80 -4.62
CA ASN A 75 4.32 -11.29 -5.97
C ASN A 75 5.67 -10.94 -6.58
N GLN A 76 6.40 -9.94 -6.04
CA GLN A 76 7.66 -9.49 -6.62
C GLN A 76 8.76 -9.26 -5.59
N VAL A 77 8.53 -8.37 -4.61
CA VAL A 77 9.60 -7.88 -3.75
C VAL A 77 10.14 -8.98 -2.84
N LYS A 78 9.24 -9.76 -2.22
CA LYS A 78 9.62 -10.87 -1.33
C LYS A 78 10.54 -11.87 -2.05
N GLY A 79 10.14 -12.37 -3.20
CA GLY A 79 10.95 -13.33 -3.95
C GLY A 79 12.30 -12.76 -4.41
N SER A 80 12.35 -11.46 -4.74
CA SER A 80 13.59 -10.79 -5.11
C SER A 80 14.58 -10.66 -3.95
N LEU A 81 14.10 -10.38 -2.74
CA LEU A 81 14.92 -10.28 -1.53
C LEU A 81 15.34 -11.67 -1.01
N GLU A 82 14.43 -12.65 -1.05
CA GLU A 82 14.74 -14.04 -0.66
C GLU A 82 15.78 -14.67 -1.58
N ALA A 83 15.78 -14.34 -2.87
CA ALA A 83 16.82 -14.79 -3.80
C ALA A 83 18.21 -14.20 -3.49
N GLN A 84 18.29 -13.06 -2.78
CA GLN A 84 19.53 -12.49 -2.27
C GLN A 84 19.98 -13.14 -0.96
N GLY A 85 19.10 -13.82 -0.23
CA GLY A 85 19.38 -14.51 1.02
C GLY A 85 18.70 -13.93 2.26
N TYR A 86 17.81 -12.94 2.11
CA TYR A 86 16.99 -12.43 3.22
C TYR A 86 15.86 -13.40 3.58
N GLU A 87 15.47 -13.42 4.85
CA GLU A 87 14.14 -13.88 5.27
C GLU A 87 13.18 -12.71 5.18
N VAL A 88 12.04 -12.84 4.49
CA VAL A 88 11.07 -11.75 4.34
C VAL A 88 9.72 -12.14 4.92
N GLU A 89 9.29 -11.36 5.91
CA GLU A 89 7.94 -11.45 6.50
C GLU A 89 7.10 -10.25 6.04
N LEU A 90 5.86 -10.53 5.63
CA LEU A 90 4.88 -9.50 5.27
C LEU A 90 3.76 -9.49 6.31
N ILE A 91 3.51 -8.33 6.89
CA ILE A 91 2.41 -8.08 7.83
C ILE A 91 1.44 -7.07 7.22
N PRO A 92 0.28 -7.51 6.69
CA PRO A 92 -0.73 -6.62 6.15
C PRO A 92 -1.63 -6.06 7.26
N PHE A 93 -2.03 -4.80 7.11
CA PHE A 93 -2.92 -4.06 8.01
C PHE A 93 -4.19 -3.64 7.28
N THR A 94 -5.26 -3.46 8.03
CA THR A 94 -6.56 -3.04 7.49
C THR A 94 -6.87 -1.55 7.70
N ASP A 95 -5.94 -0.80 8.31
CA ASP A 95 -6.05 0.63 8.61
C ASP A 95 -4.73 1.36 8.38
N TYR A 96 -4.76 2.71 8.43
CA TYR A 96 -3.58 3.55 8.23
C TYR A 96 -2.83 3.92 9.51
N VAL A 97 -3.37 3.60 10.70
CA VAL A 97 -2.81 4.01 12.00
C VAL A 97 -1.73 3.04 12.46
N ARG A 98 -2.09 1.74 12.51
CA ARG A 98 -1.21 0.70 13.09
C ARG A 98 0.12 0.52 12.39
N PRO A 99 0.28 0.63 11.05
CA PRO A 99 1.58 0.40 10.41
C PRO A 99 2.68 1.34 10.91
N ASN A 100 2.37 2.61 11.19
CA ASN A 100 3.35 3.55 11.71
C ASN A 100 3.69 3.32 13.19
N LEU A 101 2.71 2.92 13.98
CA LEU A 101 2.94 2.56 15.40
C LEU A 101 3.80 1.29 15.50
N ALA A 102 3.48 0.24 14.75
CA ALA A 102 4.24 -1.01 14.70
C ALA A 102 5.70 -0.77 14.23
N LEU A 103 5.90 0.11 13.24
CA LEU A 103 7.24 0.50 12.81
C LEU A 103 8.01 1.22 13.92
N ALA A 104 7.39 2.17 14.60
CA ALA A 104 8.03 2.90 15.69
C ALA A 104 8.36 2.00 16.90
N GLU A 105 7.50 1.02 17.21
CA GLU A 105 7.68 0.02 18.27
C GLU A 105 8.73 -1.03 17.91
N GLY A 106 9.07 -1.19 16.62
CA GLY A 106 10.07 -2.14 16.14
C GLY A 106 9.50 -3.51 15.78
N ASP A 107 8.19 -3.64 15.66
CA ASP A 107 7.50 -4.83 15.16
C ASP A 107 7.63 -4.96 13.64
N LEU A 108 7.97 -3.85 12.96
CA LEU A 108 8.28 -3.76 11.54
C LEU A 108 9.66 -3.13 11.36
N ASP A 109 10.32 -3.48 10.27
CA ASP A 109 11.54 -2.81 9.80
C ASP A 109 11.22 -1.66 8.85
N ILE A 110 10.21 -1.84 8.01
CA ILE A 110 9.76 -0.88 7.00
C ILE A 110 8.24 -0.98 6.82
N ASN A 111 7.57 0.14 6.57
CA ASN A 111 6.19 0.11 6.10
C ASN A 111 6.02 0.79 4.74
N ILE A 112 4.97 0.39 3.99
CA ILE A 112 4.72 0.84 2.63
C ILE A 112 3.22 0.95 2.41
N PHE A 113 2.65 2.18 2.56
CA PHE A 113 1.21 2.39 2.40
C PHE A 113 0.80 3.86 2.30
N GLN A 114 1.68 4.83 2.57
CA GLN A 114 1.33 6.21 2.89
C GLN A 114 2.02 7.22 1.99
N HIS A 115 1.35 8.34 1.71
CA HIS A 115 1.99 9.49 1.10
C HIS A 115 2.68 10.38 2.15
N LYS A 116 3.65 11.18 1.69
CA LYS A 116 4.46 12.00 2.58
C LYS A 116 3.65 12.96 3.48
N PRO A 117 2.62 13.69 3.00
CA PRO A 117 1.81 14.54 3.88
C PRO A 117 1.14 13.78 5.03
N TYR A 118 0.70 12.53 4.80
CA TYR A 118 0.17 11.69 5.87
C TYR A 118 1.26 11.32 6.89
N LEU A 119 2.41 10.83 6.43
CA LEU A 119 3.54 10.49 7.30
C LEU A 119 3.97 11.70 8.15
N ASP A 120 4.12 12.88 7.54
CA ASP A 120 4.58 14.10 8.23
C ASP A 120 3.58 14.55 9.32
N THR A 121 2.28 14.47 9.03
CA THR A 121 1.22 14.78 10.00
C THR A 121 1.22 13.75 11.13
N PHE A 122 1.18 12.47 10.78
CA PHE A 122 1.09 11.37 11.74
C PHE A 122 2.28 11.32 12.70
N LYS A 123 3.51 11.42 12.18
CA LYS A 123 4.72 11.43 13.01
C LYS A 123 4.81 12.65 13.94
N LYS A 124 4.32 13.80 13.49
CA LYS A 124 4.26 15.02 14.32
C LYS A 124 3.25 14.87 15.46
N GLU A 125 2.05 14.37 15.17
CA GLU A 125 0.98 14.19 16.17
C GLU A 125 1.33 13.13 17.21
N ASN A 126 2.05 12.08 16.83
CA ASN A 126 2.41 10.95 17.69
C ASN A 126 3.87 11.00 18.18
N ASN A 127 4.63 12.06 17.85
CA ASN A 127 6.05 12.23 18.22
C ASN A 127 6.92 11.03 17.82
N LEU A 128 6.78 10.55 16.56
CA LEU A 128 7.51 9.39 16.03
C LEU A 128 8.72 9.81 15.20
N ASP A 129 9.79 9.03 15.31
CA ASP A 129 11.03 9.20 14.54
C ASP A 129 11.04 8.27 13.33
N LEU A 130 10.24 8.62 12.32
CA LEU A 130 10.10 7.90 11.06
C LEU A 130 10.50 8.80 9.89
N VAL A 131 11.09 8.19 8.85
CA VAL A 131 11.59 8.90 7.66
C VAL A 131 11.17 8.15 6.40
N GLU A 132 10.72 8.90 5.40
CA GLU A 132 10.46 8.38 4.06
C GLU A 132 11.76 7.98 3.34
N VAL A 133 11.72 6.90 2.52
CA VAL A 133 12.91 6.40 1.81
C VAL A 133 12.73 6.41 0.29
N PHE A 134 11.76 5.69 -0.24
CA PHE A 134 11.50 5.61 -1.69
C PHE A 134 10.01 5.62 -1.99
N GLN A 135 9.66 6.07 -3.19
CA GLN A 135 8.28 6.08 -3.67
C GLN A 135 7.88 4.72 -4.26
N VAL A 136 6.57 4.43 -4.19
CA VAL A 136 5.98 3.21 -4.75
C VAL A 136 4.79 3.53 -5.66
N PRO A 137 4.43 2.66 -6.61
CA PRO A 137 3.22 2.81 -7.42
C PRO A 137 1.99 3.03 -6.54
N THR A 138 1.17 4.01 -6.89
CA THR A 138 0.07 4.48 -6.03
C THR A 138 -1.21 4.69 -6.82
N ALA A 139 -2.29 4.05 -6.40
CA ALA A 139 -3.62 4.31 -6.90
C ALA A 139 -4.10 5.71 -6.51
N PRO A 140 -4.64 6.54 -7.43
CA PRO A 140 -5.13 7.88 -7.12
C PRO A 140 -6.35 7.86 -6.22
N LEU A 141 -6.53 8.90 -5.41
CA LEU A 141 -7.81 9.20 -4.75
C LEU A 141 -8.85 9.50 -5.82
N GLY A 142 -10.07 9.01 -5.65
CA GLY A 142 -11.16 9.23 -6.60
C GLY A 142 -12.48 9.60 -5.95
N ILE A 143 -13.32 10.32 -6.69
CA ILE A 143 -14.74 10.51 -6.38
C ILE A 143 -15.52 9.44 -7.15
N TYR A 144 -16.24 8.62 -6.45
CA TYR A 144 -17.03 7.51 -6.98
C TYR A 144 -18.52 7.75 -6.82
N SER A 145 -19.30 7.12 -7.70
CA SER A 145 -20.75 7.12 -7.60
C SER A 145 -21.23 6.43 -6.32
N GLY A 146 -22.16 7.06 -5.62
CA GLY A 146 -22.99 6.44 -4.61
C GLY A 146 -24.43 6.34 -5.16
N LYS A 147 -25.36 7.09 -4.55
CA LYS A 147 -26.73 7.22 -5.07
C LYS A 147 -26.81 8.00 -6.39
N LYS A 148 -25.79 8.81 -6.70
CA LYS A 148 -25.66 9.60 -7.92
C LYS A 148 -24.55 9.05 -8.78
N THR A 149 -24.78 9.01 -10.09
CA THR A 149 -23.90 8.37 -11.06
C THR A 149 -23.22 9.33 -12.03
N SER A 150 -23.54 10.60 -11.97
CA SER A 150 -22.90 11.67 -12.75
C SER A 150 -22.56 12.85 -11.87
N LEU A 151 -21.40 13.49 -12.14
CA LEU A 151 -21.00 14.74 -11.45
C LEU A 151 -21.95 15.91 -11.77
N ASP A 152 -22.80 15.80 -12.77
CA ASP A 152 -23.84 16.77 -13.09
C ASP A 152 -25.12 16.62 -12.24
N ASP A 153 -25.27 15.47 -11.55
CA ASP A 153 -26.43 15.17 -10.69
C ASP A 153 -26.34 15.86 -9.31
N VAL A 154 -25.65 16.99 -9.25
CA VAL A 154 -25.46 17.76 -8.01
C VAL A 154 -26.70 18.57 -7.62
N TYR A 155 -27.05 18.59 -6.34
CA TYR A 155 -28.19 19.32 -5.82
C TYR A 155 -27.92 19.83 -4.40
N LYS A 156 -28.76 20.79 -3.95
CA LYS A 156 -28.59 21.35 -2.62
C LYS A 156 -28.94 20.37 -1.51
N GLY A 157 -28.02 20.15 -0.58
CA GLY A 157 -28.13 19.19 0.52
C GLY A 157 -27.63 17.81 0.19
N MET A 158 -26.93 17.61 -0.95
CA MET A 158 -26.30 16.34 -1.28
C MET A 158 -25.26 15.93 -0.24
N SER A 159 -25.03 14.62 -0.11
CA SER A 159 -24.08 14.02 0.81
C SER A 159 -22.83 13.50 0.10
N VAL A 160 -21.67 13.80 0.65
CA VAL A 160 -20.36 13.30 0.15
C VAL A 160 -19.60 12.70 1.31
N SER A 161 -19.24 11.40 1.23
CA SER A 161 -18.34 10.82 2.21
C SER A 161 -16.88 11.10 1.86
N ALA A 162 -16.04 11.27 2.88
CA ALA A 162 -14.61 11.56 2.73
C ALA A 162 -13.81 10.94 3.87
N PRO A 163 -12.49 10.67 3.66
CA PRO A 163 -11.60 10.20 4.72
C PRO A 163 -11.59 11.17 5.91
N ASN A 164 -11.47 10.65 7.13
CA ASN A 164 -11.49 11.47 8.35
C ASN A 164 -10.09 11.89 8.83
N ASP A 165 -9.01 11.32 8.27
CA ASP A 165 -7.66 11.78 8.59
C ASP A 165 -7.37 13.14 7.93
N PRO A 166 -6.62 14.03 8.60
CA PRO A 166 -6.45 15.41 8.14
C PRO A 166 -5.93 15.53 6.72
N SER A 167 -4.95 14.71 6.33
CA SER A 167 -4.28 14.82 5.04
C SER A 167 -5.13 14.32 3.87
N ASN A 168 -5.85 13.20 4.03
CA ASN A 168 -6.77 12.72 2.99
C ASN A 168 -8.06 13.53 2.95
N PHE A 169 -8.51 14.07 4.09
CA PHE A 169 -9.62 15.01 4.13
C PHE A 169 -9.30 16.30 3.35
N ALA A 170 -8.09 16.84 3.51
CA ALA A 170 -7.64 17.99 2.72
C ALA A 170 -7.72 17.72 1.21
N ARG A 171 -7.25 16.54 0.76
CA ARG A 171 -7.38 16.11 -0.65
C ARG A 171 -8.83 16.09 -1.12
N ALA A 172 -9.74 15.55 -0.31
CA ALA A 172 -11.16 15.51 -0.65
C ALA A 172 -11.76 16.93 -0.79
N LEU A 173 -11.37 17.86 0.08
CA LEU A 173 -11.79 19.26 -0.02
C LEU A 173 -11.27 19.94 -1.30
N VAL A 174 -10.00 19.70 -1.64
CA VAL A 174 -9.41 20.22 -2.87
C VAL A 174 -10.17 19.69 -4.10
N MET A 175 -10.44 18.38 -4.15
CA MET A 175 -11.20 17.77 -5.25
C MET A 175 -12.61 18.34 -5.37
N MET A 176 -13.32 18.54 -4.24
CA MET A 176 -14.63 19.19 -4.25
C MET A 176 -14.56 20.65 -4.70
N SER A 177 -13.48 21.35 -4.37
CA SER A 177 -13.23 22.72 -4.82
C SER A 177 -12.91 22.79 -6.31
N ASP A 178 -12.12 21.86 -6.84
CA ASP A 178 -11.79 21.76 -8.27
C ASP A 178 -13.05 21.53 -9.13
N LEU A 179 -14.02 20.79 -8.59
CA LEU A 179 -15.32 20.57 -9.21
C LEU A 179 -16.28 21.76 -9.04
N GLY A 180 -15.88 22.81 -8.31
CA GLY A 180 -16.74 23.95 -7.99
C GLY A 180 -17.93 23.59 -7.09
N TRP A 181 -17.80 22.50 -6.33
CA TRP A 181 -18.81 22.08 -5.37
C TRP A 181 -18.77 22.89 -4.09
N ILE A 182 -17.58 23.29 -3.65
CA ILE A 182 -17.31 24.22 -2.56
C ILE A 182 -16.30 25.27 -3.02
N THR A 183 -16.12 26.32 -2.25
CA THR A 183 -15.02 27.27 -2.43
C THR A 183 -14.14 27.25 -1.18
N LEU A 184 -12.85 27.08 -1.34
CA LEU A 184 -11.88 27.23 -0.26
C LEU A 184 -11.46 28.70 -0.13
N LYS A 185 -10.98 29.10 1.04
CA LYS A 185 -10.39 30.42 1.27
C LYS A 185 -9.17 30.64 0.40
N ASP A 186 -8.86 31.91 0.11
CA ASP A 186 -7.63 32.27 -0.59
C ASP A 186 -6.39 31.86 0.22
N ASN A 187 -5.34 31.42 -0.49
CA ASN A 187 -4.04 31.03 0.07
C ASN A 187 -4.06 29.86 1.08
N VAL A 188 -5.06 28.99 1.01
CA VAL A 188 -5.06 27.73 1.77
C VAL A 188 -4.00 26.81 1.21
N ASP A 189 -3.18 26.22 2.09
CA ASP A 189 -2.29 25.13 1.69
C ASP A 189 -3.13 23.89 1.38
N PRO A 190 -3.12 23.39 0.13
CA PRO A 190 -3.91 22.23 -0.27
C PRO A 190 -3.56 20.94 0.48
N LEU A 191 -2.37 20.87 1.10
CA LEU A 191 -1.94 19.70 1.86
C LEU A 191 -2.53 19.63 3.27
N THR A 192 -3.08 20.75 3.76
CA THR A 192 -3.56 20.89 5.15
C THR A 192 -4.96 21.50 5.27
N ALA A 193 -5.67 21.67 4.13
CA ALA A 193 -7.01 22.22 4.11
C ALA A 193 -7.96 21.47 5.05
N SER A 194 -8.79 22.21 5.77
CA SER A 194 -9.73 21.71 6.76
C SER A 194 -11.15 22.26 6.54
N LYS A 195 -12.13 21.77 7.27
CA LYS A 195 -13.49 22.37 7.23
C LYS A 195 -13.51 23.88 7.52
N ALA A 196 -12.61 24.35 8.38
CA ALA A 196 -12.49 25.77 8.70
C ALA A 196 -12.06 26.62 7.51
N ASP A 197 -11.48 25.99 6.48
CA ASP A 197 -10.99 26.65 5.27
C ASP A 197 -12.02 26.71 4.14
N ILE A 198 -13.21 26.15 4.33
CA ILE A 198 -14.32 26.31 3.41
C ILE A 198 -14.84 27.74 3.53
N ALA A 199 -14.68 28.53 2.47
CA ALA A 199 -15.17 29.89 2.39
C ALA A 199 -16.64 29.92 2.02
N ASP A 200 -17.09 29.06 1.09
CA ASP A 200 -18.47 28.97 0.65
C ASP A 200 -18.86 27.52 0.31
N ASN A 201 -19.99 27.11 0.87
CA ASN A 201 -20.70 25.86 0.59
C ASN A 201 -22.19 26.12 0.27
N SER A 202 -22.57 27.38 0.09
CA SER A 202 -23.99 27.76 0.00
C SER A 202 -24.64 27.29 -1.29
N LYS A 203 -23.87 27.11 -2.36
CA LYS A 203 -24.35 26.68 -3.67
C LYS A 203 -25.05 25.34 -3.60
N TYR A 204 -24.39 24.36 -2.95
CA TYR A 204 -24.91 23.00 -2.84
C TYR A 204 -25.17 22.53 -1.42
N ASP A 205 -24.77 23.30 -0.40
CA ASP A 205 -24.97 22.96 1.02
C ASP A 205 -24.59 21.48 1.30
N ILE A 206 -23.37 21.11 0.86
CA ILE A 206 -22.88 19.73 0.90
C ILE A 206 -22.77 19.25 2.33
N LYS A 207 -23.32 18.07 2.60
CA LYS A 207 -23.16 17.35 3.85
C LYS A 207 -21.96 16.41 3.73
N ILE A 208 -20.82 16.85 4.25
CA ILE A 208 -19.60 16.04 4.26
C ILE A 208 -19.68 15.04 5.43
N VAL A 209 -19.64 13.74 5.10
CA VAL A 209 -19.67 12.62 6.05
C VAL A 209 -18.25 12.06 6.16
N GLU A 210 -17.58 12.32 7.28
CA GLU A 210 -16.22 11.84 7.53
C GLU A 210 -16.25 10.42 8.09
N LEU A 211 -15.48 9.52 7.46
CA LEU A 211 -15.34 8.11 7.84
C LEU A 211 -13.86 7.70 7.78
N GLU A 212 -13.50 6.67 8.52
CA GLU A 212 -12.22 6.01 8.30
C GLU A 212 -12.11 5.55 6.84
N ALA A 213 -10.93 5.75 6.23
CA ALA A 213 -10.73 5.48 4.82
C ALA A 213 -11.12 4.06 4.40
N ALA A 214 -10.83 3.06 5.25
CA ALA A 214 -11.19 1.67 5.03
C ALA A 214 -12.71 1.39 5.00
N GLN A 215 -13.54 2.30 5.53
CA GLN A 215 -14.98 2.14 5.57
C GLN A 215 -15.70 2.76 4.36
N LEU A 216 -15.03 3.69 3.67
CA LEU A 216 -15.62 4.47 2.56
C LEU A 216 -16.17 3.60 1.43
N PRO A 217 -15.50 2.53 0.96
CA PRO A 217 -16.05 1.66 -0.09
C PRO A 217 -17.39 1.04 0.30
N ARG A 218 -17.55 0.63 1.55
CA ARG A 218 -18.78 -0.03 2.06
C ARG A 218 -19.92 0.97 2.28
N ALA A 219 -19.57 2.21 2.69
CA ALA A 219 -20.55 3.27 2.93
C ALA A 219 -20.96 4.02 1.65
N ARG A 220 -20.38 3.68 0.50
CA ARG A 220 -20.58 4.36 -0.78
C ARG A 220 -22.06 4.50 -1.15
N ASP A 221 -22.84 3.46 -0.99
CA ASP A 221 -24.24 3.44 -1.40
C ASP A 221 -25.17 4.20 -0.41
N GLU A 222 -24.66 4.67 0.71
CA GLU A 222 -25.41 5.45 1.71
C GLU A 222 -25.36 6.95 1.45
N VAL A 223 -24.43 7.41 0.60
CA VAL A 223 -24.21 8.82 0.24
C VAL A 223 -24.45 9.06 -1.26
N ASP A 224 -24.47 10.32 -1.68
CA ASP A 224 -24.62 10.66 -3.10
C ASP A 224 -23.32 10.40 -3.86
N PHE A 225 -22.20 10.79 -3.28
CA PHE A 225 -20.85 10.55 -3.80
C PHE A 225 -19.91 10.12 -2.68
N ALA A 226 -18.88 9.35 -3.01
CA ALA A 226 -17.87 8.91 -2.05
C ALA A 226 -16.46 9.24 -2.55
N VAL A 227 -15.67 9.91 -1.71
CA VAL A 227 -14.25 10.14 -1.96
C VAL A 227 -13.48 8.96 -1.34
N ILE A 228 -12.88 8.11 -2.17
CA ILE A 228 -12.28 6.85 -1.74
C ILE A 228 -10.80 6.81 -2.13
N ASN A 229 -9.92 6.47 -1.18
CA ASN A 229 -8.52 6.20 -1.46
C ASN A 229 -8.37 5.02 -2.42
N GLY A 230 -7.50 5.16 -3.43
CA GLY A 230 -7.39 4.21 -4.52
C GLY A 230 -7.10 2.78 -4.09
N ASN A 231 -6.21 2.57 -3.12
CA ASN A 231 -5.91 1.24 -2.57
C ASN A 231 -7.12 0.58 -1.91
N TYR A 232 -7.96 1.33 -1.18
CA TYR A 232 -9.20 0.78 -0.63
C TYR A 232 -10.29 0.57 -1.67
N ALA A 233 -10.31 1.39 -2.73
CA ALA A 233 -11.20 1.13 -3.87
C ALA A 233 -10.83 -0.19 -4.54
N THR A 234 -9.57 -0.39 -4.90
CA THR A 234 -9.08 -1.62 -5.56
C THR A 234 -9.23 -2.86 -4.69
N ASP A 235 -8.89 -2.78 -3.40
CA ASP A 235 -9.05 -3.88 -2.43
C ASP A 235 -10.53 -4.29 -2.27
N SER A 236 -11.45 -3.34 -2.41
CA SER A 236 -12.89 -3.59 -2.38
C SER A 236 -13.48 -4.04 -3.74
N GLY A 237 -12.65 -4.24 -4.77
CA GLY A 237 -13.07 -4.64 -6.11
C GLY A 237 -13.63 -3.49 -6.97
N ILE A 238 -13.52 -2.24 -6.52
CA ILE A 238 -13.93 -1.05 -7.30
C ILE A 238 -12.78 -0.69 -8.24
N LYS A 239 -13.05 -0.63 -9.54
CA LYS A 239 -12.04 -0.27 -10.53
C LYS A 239 -11.73 1.23 -10.48
N LEU A 240 -10.47 1.60 -10.64
CA LEU A 240 -10.08 3.02 -10.71
C LEU A 240 -10.79 3.75 -11.87
N THR A 241 -11.12 3.04 -12.94
CA THR A 241 -11.87 3.56 -14.10
C THR A 241 -13.34 3.86 -13.80
N GLU A 242 -13.87 3.42 -12.65
CA GLU A 242 -15.24 3.76 -12.21
C GLU A 242 -15.27 5.12 -11.48
N ALA A 243 -14.12 5.71 -11.17
CA ALA A 243 -14.06 7.04 -10.59
C ALA A 243 -14.64 8.07 -11.56
N LEU A 244 -15.59 8.86 -11.08
CA LEU A 244 -16.17 9.99 -11.82
C LEU A 244 -15.17 11.15 -11.93
N PHE A 245 -14.27 11.27 -10.95
CA PHE A 245 -13.17 12.23 -10.94
C PHE A 245 -11.98 11.60 -10.18
N GLN A 246 -10.79 11.72 -10.72
CA GLN A 246 -9.55 11.31 -10.07
C GLN A 246 -8.68 12.51 -9.77
N GLU A 247 -8.04 12.48 -8.62
CA GLU A 247 -7.10 13.51 -8.22
C GLU A 247 -5.91 13.59 -9.19
N PRO A 248 -5.65 14.77 -9.79
CA PRO A 248 -4.55 14.93 -10.75
C PRO A 248 -3.17 15.01 -10.08
N SER A 249 -3.09 15.45 -8.81
CA SER A 249 -1.83 15.75 -8.11
C SER A 249 -0.93 14.54 -7.93
N PHE A 250 0.38 14.69 -8.18
CA PHE A 250 1.43 13.71 -7.88
C PHE A 250 2.05 13.89 -6.48
N ALA A 251 1.63 14.88 -5.70
CA ALA A 251 2.12 15.12 -4.34
C ALA A 251 1.83 13.94 -3.39
N TYR A 252 0.87 13.10 -3.76
CA TYR A 252 0.37 12.00 -2.93
C TYR A 252 0.80 10.62 -3.42
N VAL A 253 1.85 10.54 -4.26
CA VAL A 253 2.51 9.26 -4.53
C VAL A 253 3.09 8.74 -3.22
N ASN A 254 2.83 7.46 -2.91
CA ASN A 254 3.16 6.88 -1.63
C ASN A 254 4.66 6.59 -1.49
N TRP A 255 5.09 6.56 -0.25
CA TRP A 255 6.45 6.33 0.18
C TRP A 255 6.53 5.12 1.11
N SER A 256 7.66 4.45 1.09
CA SER A 256 8.08 3.61 2.19
C SER A 256 8.62 4.47 3.33
N ALA A 257 8.50 3.98 4.56
CA ALA A 257 9.07 4.62 5.74
C ALA A 257 9.83 3.62 6.60
N VAL A 258 10.92 4.10 7.18
CA VAL A 258 11.76 3.39 8.15
C VAL A 258 12.00 4.26 9.38
N LYS A 259 12.58 3.72 10.46
CA LYS A 259 13.13 4.55 11.55
C LYS A 259 14.33 5.34 11.03
N SER A 260 14.57 6.56 11.53
CA SER A 260 15.69 7.40 11.08
C SER A 260 17.06 6.72 11.23
N ALA A 261 17.23 5.88 12.26
CA ALA A 261 18.44 5.10 12.50
C ALA A 261 18.74 4.03 11.44
N ASP A 262 17.77 3.70 10.58
CA ASP A 262 17.91 2.66 9.57
C ASP A 262 18.20 3.24 8.17
N VAL A 263 18.14 4.55 8.01
CA VAL A 263 18.44 5.22 6.74
C VAL A 263 19.89 4.93 6.32
N GLY A 264 20.07 4.50 5.07
CA GLY A 264 21.37 4.15 4.49
C GLY A 264 21.93 2.80 4.92
N LYS A 265 21.19 1.98 5.66
CA LYS A 265 21.57 0.59 5.88
C LYS A 265 21.42 -0.23 4.60
N LYS A 266 22.26 -1.24 4.45
CA LYS A 266 22.28 -2.07 3.24
C LYS A 266 20.92 -2.74 2.96
N TRP A 267 20.25 -3.29 3.96
CA TRP A 267 18.95 -3.91 3.77
C TRP A 267 17.90 -2.92 3.25
N VAL A 268 17.95 -1.63 3.67
CA VAL A 268 17.06 -0.58 3.15
C VAL A 268 17.35 -0.28 1.68
N GLU A 269 18.63 -0.25 1.30
CA GLU A 269 19.07 -0.10 -0.09
C GLU A 269 18.61 -1.29 -0.94
N ASP A 270 18.71 -2.53 -0.43
CA ASP A 270 18.29 -3.73 -1.13
C ASP A 270 16.77 -3.77 -1.36
N VAL A 271 15.95 -3.36 -0.37
CA VAL A 271 14.51 -3.20 -0.56
C VAL A 271 14.21 -2.09 -1.59
N THR A 272 14.93 -0.98 -1.53
CA THR A 272 14.80 0.13 -2.50
C THR A 272 15.11 -0.35 -3.93
N ASN A 273 16.17 -1.13 -4.09
CA ASN A 273 16.59 -1.69 -5.37
C ASN A 273 15.58 -2.71 -5.90
N ALA A 274 14.97 -3.52 -5.03
CA ALA A 274 13.92 -4.45 -5.42
C ALA A 274 12.72 -3.72 -6.03
N TYR A 275 12.26 -2.63 -5.42
CA TYR A 275 11.17 -1.78 -5.92
C TYR A 275 11.53 -0.97 -7.18
N ASN A 276 12.81 -0.68 -7.42
CA ASN A 276 13.26 0.06 -8.59
C ASN A 276 13.84 -0.85 -9.70
N SER A 277 13.77 -2.17 -9.53
CA SER A 277 14.24 -3.12 -10.54
C SER A 277 13.38 -3.08 -11.80
N GLU A 278 13.97 -3.38 -12.97
CA GLU A 278 13.21 -3.45 -14.22
C GLU A 278 12.12 -4.53 -14.19
N ALA A 279 12.34 -5.61 -13.45
CA ALA A 279 11.34 -6.66 -13.25
C ALA A 279 10.13 -6.14 -12.48
N PHE A 280 10.35 -5.37 -11.40
CA PHE A 280 9.28 -4.76 -10.62
C PHE A 280 8.54 -3.69 -11.43
N LYS A 281 9.26 -2.82 -12.15
CA LYS A 281 8.63 -1.79 -13.01
C LYS A 281 7.69 -2.45 -14.03
N LYS A 282 8.19 -3.47 -14.72
CA LYS A 282 7.36 -4.21 -15.68
C LYS A 282 6.12 -4.81 -15.02
N TYR A 283 6.27 -5.46 -13.87
CA TYR A 283 5.15 -6.01 -13.10
C TYR A 283 4.14 -4.93 -12.73
N ALA A 284 4.61 -3.78 -12.22
CA ALA A 284 3.76 -2.68 -11.82
C ALA A 284 2.94 -2.13 -13.00
N HIS A 285 3.54 -1.94 -14.16
CA HIS A 285 2.84 -1.47 -15.37
C HIS A 285 1.79 -2.48 -15.88
N ASP A 286 2.14 -3.76 -15.85
CA ASP A 286 1.24 -4.82 -16.35
C ASP A 286 0.05 -5.05 -15.39
N THR A 287 0.27 -4.89 -14.07
CA THR A 287 -0.70 -5.28 -13.04
C THR A 287 -1.54 -4.10 -12.54
N PHE A 288 -0.98 -2.88 -12.49
CA PHE A 288 -1.59 -1.70 -11.89
C PHE A 288 -1.77 -0.55 -12.90
N PRO A 289 -2.55 -0.75 -13.98
CA PRO A 289 -2.79 0.32 -14.95
C PRO A 289 -3.55 1.48 -14.32
N GLY A 290 -3.15 2.71 -14.64
CA GLY A 290 -3.76 3.94 -14.09
C GLY A 290 -3.20 4.38 -12.74
N TYR A 291 -2.19 3.69 -12.21
CA TYR A 291 -1.45 4.14 -11.03
C TYR A 291 -0.52 5.29 -11.37
N LYS A 292 -0.21 6.10 -10.37
CA LYS A 292 0.87 7.08 -10.39
C LYS A 292 2.16 6.37 -9.98
N TYR A 293 3.21 6.52 -10.80
CA TYR A 293 4.47 5.84 -10.57
C TYR A 293 5.49 6.73 -9.87
N PRO A 294 6.53 6.14 -9.23
CA PRO A 294 7.62 6.87 -8.60
C PRO A 294 8.26 7.89 -9.55
N LYS A 295 8.53 9.09 -9.05
CA LYS A 295 9.15 10.16 -9.83
C LYS A 295 10.50 9.75 -10.41
N ILE A 296 11.25 8.92 -9.70
CA ILE A 296 12.57 8.44 -10.13
C ILE A 296 12.49 7.57 -11.41
N TRP A 297 11.32 7.02 -11.74
CA TRP A 297 11.14 6.24 -12.98
C TRP A 297 11.03 7.13 -14.22
N GLY A 298 10.87 8.46 -14.04
CA GLY A 298 10.92 9.44 -15.14
C GLY A 298 9.65 9.58 -15.97
N GLU A 299 8.58 8.86 -15.63
CA GLU A 299 7.37 8.75 -16.46
C GLU A 299 6.38 9.91 -16.25
N ASN A 300 6.47 10.60 -15.10
CA ASN A 300 5.51 11.64 -14.70
C ASN A 300 5.79 13.03 -15.32
N ALA A 301 6.89 13.19 -16.07
CA ALA A 301 7.35 14.50 -16.56
C ALA A 301 6.40 15.16 -17.60
N ALA A 302 5.53 14.37 -18.25
CA ALA A 302 4.60 14.87 -19.26
C ALA A 302 3.28 15.40 -18.65
N THR A 303 2.86 14.83 -17.51
CA THR A 303 1.59 15.19 -16.83
C THR A 303 1.72 16.41 -15.95
N ASP A 304 2.87 16.64 -15.32
CA ASP A 304 3.13 17.88 -14.55
C ASP A 304 3.08 19.14 -15.44
N LYS A 305 3.42 19.03 -16.73
CA LYS A 305 3.31 20.15 -17.70
C LYS A 305 1.86 20.42 -18.13
N ALA A 306 1.00 19.41 -18.18
CA ALA A 306 -0.39 19.57 -18.59
C ALA A 306 -1.24 20.27 -17.50
N VAL A 307 -0.95 19.99 -16.21
CA VAL A 307 -1.63 20.65 -15.08
C VAL A 307 -1.24 22.12 -14.97
N ALA A 308 0.03 22.48 -15.23
CA ALA A 308 0.50 23.86 -15.20
C ALA A 308 -0.08 24.73 -16.33
N THR A 309 -0.55 24.11 -17.43
CA THR A 309 -1.10 24.86 -18.59
C THR A 309 -2.62 25.10 -18.47
N THR A 310 -3.33 24.39 -17.59
CA THR A 310 -4.80 24.53 -17.45
C THR A 310 -5.20 25.57 -16.40
N THR A 311 -4.25 26.12 -15.62
CA THR A 311 -4.51 27.10 -14.55
C THR A 311 -4.30 28.56 -14.94
N ALA A 312 -4.13 28.88 -16.25
CA ALA A 312 -4.09 30.26 -16.68
C ALA A 312 -5.51 30.74 -17.08
N PRO A 313 -6.15 31.68 -16.36
CA PRO A 313 -7.42 32.25 -16.81
C PRO A 313 -7.15 33.10 -18.05
N THR A 314 -7.78 32.75 -19.16
CA THR A 314 -7.85 33.61 -20.36
C THR A 314 -8.72 34.80 -20.02
N THR A 315 -8.12 35.91 -19.57
CA THR A 315 -8.74 37.22 -19.59
C THR A 315 -8.74 37.73 -21.02
N GLU A 316 -9.79 37.44 -21.74
CA GLU A 316 -10.09 38.14 -22.99
C GLU A 316 -10.88 39.42 -22.65
N ALA A 317 -10.16 40.53 -22.69
CA ALA A 317 -10.77 41.86 -22.57
C ALA A 317 -11.55 42.13 -23.84
N ALA A 318 -12.88 42.19 -23.75
CA ALA A 318 -13.72 42.77 -24.76
C ALA A 318 -13.69 44.31 -24.60
N ALA A 319 -12.92 44.97 -25.46
CA ALA A 319 -13.06 46.39 -25.75
C ALA A 319 -14.03 46.50 -26.93
N GLN A 320 -15.20 47.08 -26.69
CA GLN A 320 -15.89 48.13 -27.48
C GLN A 320 -17.22 48.51 -26.79
#